data_88e1cce3bb1792ebcfaf84b272eac471
#
_entry.id   88e1cce3bb1792ebcfaf84b272eac471
#
_cell.length_a   1.000
_cell.length_b   1.000
_cell.length_c   1.000
_cell.angle_alpha   90.00
_cell.angle_beta   90.00
_cell.angle_gamma   90.00
#
_symmetry.space_group_name_H-M   'P 1'
#
loop_
_entity.id
_entity.type
_entity.pdbx_description
1 polymer ?
#
loop_
_entity_poly.entity_id
_entity_poly.type
_entity_poly.pdbx_seq_one_letter_code
_entity_poly.pdbx_strand_id
1 'polypeptide(L)'
;MLESNFLFVGKIFLLAFFLINFPNFLPFSFSETSFWTLIFTTIFDTATLLVLSLSISKYINLKNLKFFEDLYKNDSSNQNFIDKINTFSIRTIQDRKLSFIIFIFFVISTVMQPIILIFDLNKNDLYTTSVVNSINRDFEIKKNNIENIISIQKKQKIDGNEIINLENSISNLSNTRDVNIERFLKSNANNKFNTSKIIIRNILLGLLWTFVFYKLYSA
;
A
#
# COMPACT_ATOMS: atom_id res chain seq x y z
N MET A 1 31.00 11.76 24.08
CA MET A 1 31.27 11.65 22.65
C MET A 1 30.49 10.49 21.97
N LEU A 2 30.53 9.27 22.48
CA LEU A 2 29.76 8.12 21.92
C LEU A 2 28.24 8.37 21.87
N GLU A 3 27.63 8.93 22.90
CA GLU A 3 26.17 9.15 22.99
C GLU A 3 25.65 10.19 21.99
N SER A 4 26.44 11.23 21.70
CA SER A 4 26.08 12.20 20.65
C SER A 4 26.04 11.54 19.26
N ASN A 5 26.95 10.59 19.01
CA ASN A 5 26.99 9.84 17.76
C ASN A 5 25.79 8.90 17.61
N PHE A 6 25.35 8.23 18.69
CA PHE A 6 24.16 7.37 18.65
C PHE A 6 22.87 8.18 18.44
N LEU A 7 22.71 9.33 19.09
CA LEU A 7 21.57 10.22 18.81
C LEU A 7 21.58 10.73 17.38
N PHE A 8 22.75 11.01 16.83
CA PHE A 8 22.92 11.39 15.42
C PHE A 8 22.48 10.25 14.49
N VAL A 9 22.88 9.01 14.78
CA VAL A 9 22.44 7.82 14.04
C VAL A 9 20.91 7.67 14.08
N GLY A 10 20.29 7.84 15.26
CA GLY A 10 18.82 7.81 15.38
C GLY A 10 18.13 8.85 14.49
N LYS A 11 18.68 10.09 14.43
CA LYS A 11 18.17 11.13 13.53
C LYS A 11 18.35 10.78 12.05
N ILE A 12 19.45 10.12 11.68
CA ILE A 12 19.67 9.63 10.31
C ILE A 12 18.59 8.62 9.92
N PHE A 13 18.25 7.66 10.79
CA PHE A 13 17.17 6.70 10.50
C PHE A 13 15.82 7.38 10.31
N LEU A 14 15.51 8.37 11.14
CA LEU A 14 14.29 9.15 10.98
C LEU A 14 14.27 9.92 9.67
N LEU A 15 15.37 10.57 9.31
CA LEU A 15 15.51 11.28 8.04
C LEU A 15 15.38 10.32 6.86
N ALA A 16 16.03 9.15 6.90
CA ALA A 16 15.95 8.13 5.87
C ALA A 16 14.50 7.63 5.69
N PHE A 17 13.76 7.43 6.78
CA PHE A 17 12.35 7.09 6.72
C PHE A 17 11.55 8.13 5.93
N PHE A 18 11.72 9.41 6.23
CA PHE A 18 11.02 10.48 5.50
C PHE A 18 11.44 10.57 4.04
N LEU A 19 12.74 10.48 3.74
CA LEU A 19 13.25 10.57 2.37
C LEU A 19 12.75 9.40 1.49
N ILE A 20 12.62 8.20 2.03
CA ILE A 20 12.11 7.04 1.29
C ILE A 20 10.59 7.16 1.05
N ASN A 21 9.84 7.66 2.02
CA ASN A 21 8.38 7.70 1.91
C ASN A 21 7.88 8.95 1.18
N PHE A 22 8.56 10.09 1.28
CA PHE A 22 8.11 11.35 0.71
C PHE A 22 7.81 11.30 -0.80
N PRO A 23 8.66 10.70 -1.67
CA PRO A 23 8.37 10.61 -3.10
C PRO A 23 7.09 9.85 -3.43
N ASN A 24 6.67 8.90 -2.59
CA ASN A 24 5.47 8.10 -2.81
C ASN A 24 4.17 8.89 -2.56
N PHE A 25 4.26 10.06 -1.93
CA PHE A 25 3.13 10.97 -1.81
C PHE A 25 2.91 11.86 -3.05
N LEU A 26 3.82 11.81 -4.04
CA LEU A 26 3.74 12.60 -5.26
C LEU A 26 3.61 11.68 -6.49
N PRO A 27 2.68 11.93 -7.44
CA PRO A 27 1.59 12.89 -7.40
C PRO A 27 0.43 12.44 -6.50
N PHE A 28 -0.23 13.38 -5.84
CA PHE A 28 -1.35 13.07 -4.95
C PHE A 28 -2.55 12.55 -5.74
N SER A 29 -2.81 11.25 -5.66
CA SER A 29 -3.95 10.58 -6.30
C SER A 29 -4.84 9.91 -5.26
N PHE A 30 -5.46 10.73 -4.38
CA PHE A 30 -6.24 10.25 -3.23
C PHE A 30 -7.45 9.39 -3.61
N SER A 31 -7.92 9.49 -4.85
CA SER A 31 -9.04 8.68 -5.38
C SER A 31 -8.66 7.27 -5.83
N GLU A 32 -7.36 6.98 -5.94
CA GLU A 32 -6.89 5.68 -6.42
C GLU A 32 -6.49 4.75 -5.28
N THR A 33 -7.07 3.55 -5.26
CA THR A 33 -6.73 2.51 -4.27
C THR A 33 -5.28 2.05 -4.39
N SER A 34 -4.73 2.02 -5.61
CA SER A 34 -3.33 1.72 -5.88
C SER A 34 -2.36 2.67 -5.18
N PHE A 35 -2.69 3.96 -5.14
CA PHE A 35 -1.90 4.98 -4.44
C PHE A 35 -1.81 4.69 -2.93
N TRP A 36 -2.94 4.41 -2.28
CA TRP A 36 -2.96 4.09 -0.86
C TRP A 36 -2.25 2.78 -0.55
N THR A 37 -2.43 1.77 -1.41
CA THR A 37 -1.72 0.49 -1.26
C THR A 37 -0.21 0.68 -1.32
N LEU A 38 0.30 1.49 -2.26
CA LEU A 38 1.71 1.81 -2.40
C LEU A 38 2.25 2.54 -1.16
N ILE A 39 1.56 3.58 -0.69
CA ILE A 39 1.95 4.36 0.49
C ILE A 39 2.06 3.46 1.72
N PHE A 40 1.01 2.69 2.03
CA PHE A 40 1.03 1.83 3.20
C PHE A 40 2.08 0.73 3.09
N THR A 41 2.28 0.15 1.90
CA THR A 41 3.34 -0.83 1.68
C THR A 41 4.70 -0.24 2.02
N THR A 42 5.02 0.94 1.48
CA THR A 42 6.32 1.58 1.72
C THR A 42 6.50 1.98 3.19
N ILE A 43 5.46 2.52 3.83
CA ILE A 43 5.51 2.87 5.26
C ILE A 43 5.74 1.62 6.12
N PHE A 44 5.03 0.52 5.86
CA PHE A 44 5.19 -0.71 6.62
C PHE A 44 6.56 -1.36 6.40
N ASP A 45 7.08 -1.34 5.18
CA ASP A 45 8.41 -1.88 4.86
C ASP A 45 9.54 -1.05 5.48
N THR A 46 9.34 0.26 5.65
CA THR A 46 10.35 1.17 6.24
C THR A 46 10.15 1.45 7.72
N ALA A 47 9.12 0.90 8.35
CA ALA A 47 8.80 1.11 9.77
C ALA A 47 9.94 0.71 10.73
N THR A 48 10.81 -0.22 10.32
CA THR A 48 12.04 -0.57 11.07
C THR A 48 12.93 0.64 11.34
N LEU A 49 13.00 1.61 10.41
CA LEU A 49 13.80 2.82 10.58
C LEU A 49 13.23 3.69 11.69
N LEU A 50 11.90 3.80 11.79
CA LEU A 50 11.23 4.51 12.89
C LEU A 50 11.47 3.81 14.23
N VAL A 51 11.35 2.49 14.28
CA VAL A 51 11.60 1.70 15.50
C VAL A 51 13.04 1.89 15.98
N LEU A 52 14.01 1.80 15.08
CA LEU A 52 15.41 1.99 15.41
C LEU A 52 15.67 3.42 15.93
N SER A 53 15.14 4.43 15.23
CA SER A 53 15.27 5.83 15.64
C SER A 53 14.73 6.07 17.06
N LEU A 54 13.49 5.63 17.31
CA LEU A 54 12.83 5.83 18.62
C LEU A 54 13.49 5.00 19.73
N SER A 55 13.88 3.76 19.43
CA SER A 55 14.56 2.89 20.41
C SER A 55 15.89 3.48 20.85
N ILE A 56 16.68 3.99 19.91
CA ILE A 56 17.95 4.65 20.19
C ILE A 56 17.73 5.91 21.03
N SER A 57 16.80 6.78 20.61
CA SER A 57 16.47 8.01 21.35
C SER A 57 16.06 7.70 22.79
N LYS A 58 15.10 6.80 22.95
CA LYS A 58 14.57 6.40 24.26
C LYS A 58 15.64 5.77 25.15
N TYR A 59 16.45 4.85 24.61
CA TYR A 59 17.52 4.21 25.37
C TYR A 59 18.51 5.26 25.92
N ILE A 60 18.95 6.20 25.09
CA ILE A 60 19.91 7.22 25.49
C ILE A 60 19.29 8.18 26.51
N ASN A 61 18.05 8.63 26.28
CA ASN A 61 17.39 9.54 27.21
C ASN A 61 17.18 8.90 28.60
N LEU A 62 16.75 7.62 28.63
CA LEU A 62 16.59 6.88 29.90
C LEU A 62 17.91 6.61 30.60
N LYS A 63 18.97 6.27 29.85
CA LYS A 63 20.31 6.06 30.43
C LYS A 63 20.87 7.32 31.03
N ASN A 64 20.74 8.45 30.33
CA ASN A 64 21.19 9.74 30.81
C ASN A 64 20.35 10.21 31.99
N LEU A 65 19.06 10.01 32.00
CA LEU A 65 18.19 10.33 33.13
C LEU A 65 18.68 9.62 34.39
N LYS A 66 18.84 8.30 34.34
CA LYS A 66 19.32 7.49 35.47
C LYS A 66 20.71 7.94 35.94
N PHE A 67 21.62 8.19 35.00
CA PHE A 67 22.97 8.65 35.34
C PHE A 67 22.95 9.95 36.14
N PHE A 68 22.17 10.97 35.72
CA PHE A 68 22.08 12.24 36.44
C PHE A 68 21.27 12.13 37.73
N GLU A 69 20.27 11.25 37.82
CA GLU A 69 19.57 10.94 39.08
C GLU A 69 20.52 10.32 40.12
N ASP A 70 21.39 9.42 39.70
CA ASP A 70 22.38 8.82 40.61
C ASP A 70 23.47 9.82 41.04
N LEU A 71 23.91 10.72 40.16
CA LEU A 71 24.82 11.81 40.55
C LEU A 71 24.15 12.78 41.53
N TYR A 72 22.88 13.13 41.32
CA TYR A 72 22.14 14.03 42.22
C TYR A 72 21.94 13.42 43.61
N LYS A 73 21.78 12.10 43.74
CA LYS A 73 21.73 11.41 45.04
C LYS A 73 23.03 11.65 45.87
N ASN A 74 24.16 11.76 45.18
CA ASN A 74 25.46 11.95 45.81
C ASN A 74 25.78 13.44 46.11
N ASP A 75 25.23 14.36 45.29
CA ASP A 75 25.40 15.82 45.45
C ASP A 75 24.09 16.54 45.12
N SER A 76 23.20 16.61 46.09
CA SER A 76 21.85 17.19 45.93
C SER A 76 21.84 18.73 45.83
N SER A 77 22.98 19.38 46.07
CA SER A 77 23.08 20.84 45.96
C SER A 77 23.43 21.35 44.57
N ASN A 78 23.77 20.45 43.64
CA ASN A 78 24.23 20.81 42.31
C ASN A 78 23.07 21.09 41.36
N GLN A 79 22.79 22.38 41.12
CA GLN A 79 21.71 22.83 40.24
C GLN A 79 21.84 22.30 38.80
N ASN A 80 23.06 22.11 38.30
CA ASN A 80 23.30 21.54 36.97
C ASN A 80 22.73 20.12 36.82
N PHE A 81 22.73 19.31 37.89
CA PHE A 81 22.15 17.97 37.83
C PHE A 81 20.63 18.03 37.73
N ILE A 82 19.99 18.93 38.48
CA ILE A 82 18.52 19.16 38.40
C ILE A 82 18.13 19.56 36.98
N ASP A 83 18.84 20.51 36.35
CA ASP A 83 18.55 20.97 35.00
C ASP A 83 18.70 19.85 33.96
N LYS A 84 19.72 19.00 34.13
CA LYS A 84 19.90 17.81 33.25
C LYS A 84 18.81 16.78 33.45
N ILE A 85 18.43 16.45 34.69
CA ILE A 85 17.33 15.53 35.00
C ILE A 85 16.04 16.03 34.35
N ASN A 86 15.70 17.31 34.53
CA ASN A 86 14.51 17.91 33.92
C ASN A 86 14.54 17.80 32.40
N THR A 87 15.68 18.08 31.76
CA THR A 87 15.85 18.00 30.30
C THR A 87 15.61 16.60 29.78
N PHE A 88 16.22 15.58 30.39
CA PHE A 88 16.06 14.19 29.94
C PHE A 88 14.72 13.62 30.32
N SER A 89 14.10 14.03 31.42
CA SER A 89 12.71 13.68 31.76
C SER A 89 11.73 14.17 30.69
N ILE A 90 11.83 15.45 30.29
CA ILE A 90 11.00 16.03 29.23
C ILE A 90 11.18 15.26 27.90
N ARG A 91 12.43 14.95 27.51
CA ARG A 91 12.71 14.19 26.28
C ARG A 91 12.12 12.77 26.32
N THR A 92 12.21 12.09 27.46
CA THR A 92 11.61 10.76 27.65
C THR A 92 10.10 10.81 27.49
N ILE A 93 9.45 11.86 28.04
CA ILE A 93 8.00 12.08 27.86
C ILE A 93 7.66 12.34 26.38
N GLN A 94 8.50 13.13 25.69
CA GLN A 94 8.31 13.41 24.26
C GLN A 94 8.45 12.14 23.40
N ASP A 95 9.46 11.30 23.65
CA ASP A 95 9.66 10.03 22.97
C ASP A 95 8.46 9.10 23.20
N ARG A 96 7.91 9.07 24.41
CA ARG A 96 6.71 8.30 24.73
C ARG A 96 5.48 8.80 23.98
N LYS A 97 5.25 10.12 23.96
CA LYS A 97 4.15 10.74 23.21
C LYS A 97 4.26 10.44 21.70
N LEU A 98 5.46 10.56 21.14
CA LEU A 98 5.71 10.28 19.74
C LEU A 98 5.45 8.80 19.42
N SER A 99 5.92 7.88 20.26
CA SER A 99 5.64 6.44 20.12
C SER A 99 4.14 6.14 20.16
N PHE A 100 3.36 6.85 21.00
CA PHE A 100 1.91 6.72 21.06
C PHE A 100 1.22 7.21 19.78
N ILE A 101 1.64 8.38 19.27
CA ILE A 101 1.09 8.93 18.01
C ILE A 101 1.34 7.95 16.85
N ILE A 102 2.55 7.41 16.76
CA ILE A 102 2.90 6.44 15.72
C ILE A 102 2.12 5.13 15.91
N PHE A 103 1.95 4.66 17.15
CA PHE A 103 1.09 3.51 17.46
C PHE A 103 -0.34 3.71 16.92
N ILE A 104 -0.98 4.84 17.22
CA ILE A 104 -2.33 5.15 16.71
C ILE A 104 -2.35 5.19 15.18
N PHE A 105 -1.33 5.79 14.56
CA PHE A 105 -1.21 5.81 13.10
C PHE A 105 -1.18 4.39 12.50
N PHE A 106 -0.40 3.46 13.09
CA PHE A 106 -0.33 2.08 12.61
C PHE A 106 -1.63 1.32 12.85
N VAL A 107 -2.35 1.57 13.95
CA VAL A 107 -3.69 1.01 14.19
C VAL A 107 -4.65 1.44 13.07
N ILE A 108 -4.74 2.74 12.81
CA ILE A 108 -5.62 3.28 11.77
C ILE A 108 -5.23 2.73 10.40
N SER A 109 -3.94 2.75 10.06
CA SER A 109 -3.42 2.24 8.79
C SER A 109 -3.75 0.77 8.58
N THR A 110 -3.66 -0.06 9.63
CA THR A 110 -3.99 -1.49 9.58
C THR A 110 -5.48 -1.72 9.34
N VAL A 111 -6.34 -0.95 10.02
CA VAL A 111 -7.80 -1.03 9.86
C VAL A 111 -8.25 -0.55 8.47
N MET A 112 -7.53 0.38 7.85
CA MET A 112 -7.84 0.87 6.50
C MET A 112 -7.55 -0.16 5.41
N GLN A 113 -6.64 -1.13 5.62
CA GLN A 113 -6.29 -2.12 4.58
C GLN A 113 -7.48 -2.98 4.09
N PRO A 114 -8.32 -3.58 4.96
CA PRO A 114 -9.50 -4.31 4.50
C PRO A 114 -10.49 -3.43 3.73
N ILE A 115 -10.63 -2.16 4.12
CA ILE A 115 -11.50 -1.20 3.43
C ILE A 115 -10.99 -0.96 2.01
N ILE A 116 -9.69 -0.69 1.86
CA ILE A 116 -9.04 -0.50 0.55
C ILE A 116 -9.23 -1.75 -0.32
N LEU A 117 -9.08 -2.95 0.26
CA LEU A 117 -9.28 -4.21 -0.47
C LEU A 117 -10.70 -4.33 -1.02
N ILE A 118 -11.73 -4.03 -0.22
CA ILE A 118 -13.13 -4.11 -0.64
C ILE A 118 -13.38 -3.11 -1.79
N PHE A 119 -12.89 -1.88 -1.67
CA PHE A 119 -13.03 -0.87 -2.73
C PHE A 119 -12.33 -1.29 -4.02
N ASP A 120 -11.11 -1.83 -3.92
CA ASP A 120 -10.35 -2.29 -5.08
C ASP A 120 -11.02 -3.46 -5.78
N LEU A 121 -11.53 -4.44 -5.03
CA LEU A 121 -12.27 -5.57 -5.58
C LEU A 121 -13.54 -5.11 -6.29
N ASN A 122 -14.34 -4.24 -5.68
CA ASN A 122 -15.58 -3.71 -6.30
C ASN A 122 -15.27 -2.91 -7.57
N LYS A 123 -14.27 -2.03 -7.56
CA LYS A 123 -13.84 -1.26 -8.73
C LYS A 123 -13.40 -2.18 -9.87
N ASN A 124 -12.64 -3.22 -9.52
CA ASN A 124 -12.16 -4.19 -10.49
C ASN A 124 -13.28 -5.05 -11.08
N ASP A 125 -14.31 -5.40 -10.31
CA ASP A 125 -15.49 -6.13 -10.83
C ASP A 125 -16.29 -5.26 -11.81
N LEU A 126 -16.50 -3.99 -11.51
CA LEU A 126 -17.13 -3.04 -12.43
C LEU A 126 -16.32 -2.88 -13.72
N TYR A 127 -15.00 -2.74 -13.60
CA TYR A 127 -14.12 -2.65 -14.76
C TYR A 127 -14.16 -3.92 -15.59
N THR A 128 -14.12 -5.11 -14.98
CA THR A 128 -14.20 -6.40 -15.64
C THR A 128 -15.50 -6.52 -16.45
N THR A 129 -16.62 -6.18 -15.82
CA THR A 129 -17.94 -6.21 -16.48
C THR A 129 -17.98 -5.24 -17.67
N SER A 130 -17.45 -4.03 -17.51
CA SER A 130 -17.39 -3.04 -18.58
C SER A 130 -16.59 -3.51 -19.78
N VAL A 131 -15.39 -4.08 -19.55
CA VAL A 131 -14.52 -4.58 -20.63
C VAL A 131 -15.14 -5.77 -21.34
N VAL A 132 -15.69 -6.73 -20.61
CA VAL A 132 -16.39 -7.91 -21.22
C VAL A 132 -17.58 -7.46 -22.05
N ASN A 133 -18.38 -6.50 -21.56
CA ASN A 133 -19.50 -5.94 -22.29
C ASN A 133 -19.04 -5.21 -23.57
N SER A 134 -17.91 -4.48 -23.50
CA SER A 134 -17.33 -3.82 -24.68
C SER A 134 -16.91 -4.84 -25.75
N ILE A 135 -16.20 -5.92 -25.35
CA ILE A 135 -15.78 -6.99 -26.25
C ILE A 135 -17.00 -7.65 -26.92
N ASN A 136 -18.03 -7.94 -26.13
CA ASN A 136 -19.27 -8.54 -26.68
C ASN A 136 -19.99 -7.58 -27.62
N ARG A 137 -20.08 -6.31 -27.30
CA ARG A 137 -20.70 -5.30 -28.18
C ARG A 137 -19.96 -5.17 -29.49
N ASP A 138 -18.63 -5.12 -29.47
CA ASP A 138 -17.82 -5.04 -30.68
C ASP A 138 -17.98 -6.28 -31.55
N PHE A 139 -18.11 -7.46 -30.94
CA PHE A 139 -18.42 -8.70 -31.62
C PHE A 139 -19.80 -8.63 -32.29
N GLU A 140 -20.85 -8.24 -31.57
CA GLU A 140 -22.21 -8.16 -32.13
C GLU A 140 -22.31 -7.18 -33.29
N ILE A 141 -21.62 -6.03 -33.22
CA ILE A 141 -21.56 -5.08 -34.35
C ILE A 141 -20.92 -5.71 -35.57
N LYS A 142 -19.79 -6.41 -35.44
CA LYS A 142 -19.08 -7.03 -36.53
C LYS A 142 -19.92 -8.21 -37.12
N LYS A 143 -20.49 -9.02 -36.24
CA LYS A 143 -21.38 -10.14 -36.65
C LYS A 143 -22.58 -9.65 -37.46
N ASN A 144 -23.31 -8.64 -36.95
CA ASN A 144 -24.46 -8.05 -37.63
C ASN A 144 -24.08 -7.48 -38.99
N ASN A 145 -22.92 -6.86 -39.13
CA ASN A 145 -22.45 -6.38 -40.42
C ASN A 145 -22.21 -7.52 -41.41
N ILE A 146 -21.59 -8.62 -40.98
CA ILE A 146 -21.38 -9.79 -41.84
C ILE A 146 -22.73 -10.47 -42.20
N GLU A 147 -23.64 -10.62 -41.24
CA GLU A 147 -24.98 -11.19 -41.48
C GLU A 147 -25.79 -10.36 -42.47
N ASN A 148 -25.67 -9.03 -42.41
CA ASN A 148 -26.27 -8.12 -43.39
C ASN A 148 -25.68 -8.35 -44.79
N ILE A 149 -24.37 -8.51 -44.92
CA ILE A 149 -23.72 -8.82 -46.22
C ILE A 149 -24.22 -10.18 -46.74
N ILE A 150 -24.25 -11.20 -45.91
CA ILE A 150 -24.77 -12.53 -46.26
C ILE A 150 -26.22 -12.43 -46.76
N SER A 151 -27.06 -11.63 -46.09
CA SER A 151 -28.46 -11.44 -46.48
C SER A 151 -28.62 -10.78 -47.86
N ILE A 152 -27.76 -9.83 -48.19
CA ILE A 152 -27.74 -9.15 -49.49
C ILE A 152 -27.25 -10.11 -50.55
N GLN A 153 -26.17 -10.85 -50.32
CA GLN A 153 -25.62 -11.83 -51.28
C GLN A 153 -26.60 -12.98 -51.58
N LYS A 154 -27.30 -13.50 -50.56
CA LYS A 154 -28.37 -14.50 -50.77
C LYS A 154 -29.49 -13.98 -51.67
N LYS A 155 -29.90 -12.72 -51.54
CA LYS A 155 -30.91 -12.09 -52.41
C LYS A 155 -30.43 -11.91 -53.85
N GLN A 156 -29.13 -11.65 -54.04
CA GLN A 156 -28.52 -11.45 -55.37
C GLN A 156 -28.11 -12.75 -56.06
N LYS A 157 -28.34 -13.94 -55.45
CA LYS A 157 -27.95 -15.28 -55.94
C LYS A 157 -26.44 -15.39 -56.26
N ILE A 158 -25.63 -14.77 -55.48
CA ILE A 158 -24.14 -14.80 -55.57
C ILE A 158 -23.64 -16.18 -55.11
N ASP A 159 -22.42 -16.54 -55.53
CA ASP A 159 -21.77 -17.83 -55.35
C ASP A 159 -21.82 -18.32 -53.88
N GLY A 160 -22.24 -19.56 -53.68
CA GLY A 160 -22.34 -20.18 -52.36
C GLY A 160 -21.02 -20.25 -51.59
N ASN A 161 -19.89 -20.27 -52.29
CA ASN A 161 -18.56 -20.28 -51.66
C ASN A 161 -18.23 -19.00 -50.89
N GLU A 162 -18.67 -17.83 -51.38
CA GLU A 162 -18.46 -16.55 -50.64
C GLU A 162 -19.31 -16.52 -49.37
N ILE A 163 -20.51 -17.05 -49.39
CA ILE A 163 -21.39 -17.15 -48.22
C ILE A 163 -20.77 -18.05 -47.16
N ILE A 164 -20.22 -19.21 -47.55
CA ILE A 164 -19.52 -20.13 -46.63
C ILE A 164 -18.31 -19.43 -45.99
N ASN A 165 -17.54 -18.65 -46.76
CA ASN A 165 -16.40 -17.91 -46.23
C ASN A 165 -16.81 -16.83 -45.19
N LEU A 166 -17.95 -16.16 -45.39
CA LEU A 166 -18.50 -15.20 -44.44
C LEU A 166 -19.03 -15.90 -43.18
N GLU A 167 -19.69 -17.04 -43.28
CA GLU A 167 -20.14 -17.84 -42.15
C GLU A 167 -18.93 -18.35 -41.33
N ASN A 168 -17.86 -18.80 -41.97
CA ASN A 168 -16.59 -19.14 -41.33
C ASN A 168 -15.95 -17.96 -40.64
N SER A 169 -16.08 -16.75 -41.21
CA SER A 169 -15.57 -15.53 -40.59
C SER A 169 -16.31 -15.20 -39.28
N ILE A 170 -17.62 -15.42 -39.19
CA ILE A 170 -18.39 -15.30 -37.94
C ILE A 170 -17.90 -16.30 -36.90
N SER A 171 -17.67 -17.56 -37.29
CA SER A 171 -17.11 -18.57 -36.37
C SER A 171 -15.75 -18.19 -35.84
N ASN A 172 -14.86 -17.70 -36.71
CA ASN A 172 -13.52 -17.21 -36.29
C ASN A 172 -13.60 -15.99 -35.39
N LEU A 173 -14.52 -15.06 -35.64
CA LEU A 173 -14.77 -13.92 -34.77
C LEU A 173 -15.27 -14.36 -33.40
N SER A 174 -16.15 -15.35 -33.31
CA SER A 174 -16.64 -15.91 -32.05
C SER A 174 -15.52 -16.54 -31.26
N ASN A 175 -14.68 -17.37 -31.89
CA ASN A 175 -13.52 -17.97 -31.24
C ASN A 175 -12.54 -16.90 -30.75
N THR A 176 -12.31 -15.86 -31.56
CA THR A 176 -11.40 -14.75 -31.17
C THR A 176 -11.95 -13.97 -29.98
N ARG A 177 -13.26 -13.70 -29.95
CA ARG A 177 -13.94 -13.08 -28.82
C ARG A 177 -13.73 -13.89 -27.53
N ASP A 178 -14.02 -15.19 -27.59
CA ASP A 178 -13.95 -16.07 -26.42
C ASP A 178 -12.54 -16.20 -25.88
N VAL A 179 -11.54 -16.32 -26.75
CA VAL A 179 -10.10 -16.30 -26.37
C VAL A 179 -9.71 -14.99 -25.73
N ASN A 180 -10.18 -13.86 -26.27
CA ASN A 180 -9.86 -12.54 -25.72
C ASN A 180 -10.50 -12.34 -24.34
N ILE A 181 -11.77 -12.76 -24.17
CA ILE A 181 -12.45 -12.70 -22.86
C ILE A 181 -11.71 -13.60 -21.86
N GLU A 182 -11.37 -14.83 -22.21
CA GLU A 182 -10.66 -15.75 -21.33
C GLU A 182 -9.30 -15.18 -20.90
N ARG A 183 -8.49 -14.67 -21.85
CA ARG A 183 -7.20 -14.05 -21.56
C ARG A 183 -7.34 -12.86 -20.62
N PHE A 184 -8.33 -12.01 -20.88
CA PHE A 184 -8.60 -10.85 -20.03
C PHE A 184 -9.00 -11.28 -18.62
N LEU A 185 -9.94 -12.21 -18.47
CA LEU A 185 -10.40 -12.72 -17.18
C LEU A 185 -9.26 -13.36 -16.40
N LYS A 186 -8.41 -14.15 -17.05
CA LYS A 186 -7.23 -14.78 -16.42
C LYS A 186 -6.22 -13.75 -15.96
N SER A 187 -5.91 -12.75 -16.79
CA SER A 187 -5.01 -11.65 -16.43
C SER A 187 -5.56 -10.86 -15.23
N ASN A 188 -6.85 -10.55 -15.27
CA ASN A 188 -7.51 -9.80 -14.21
C ASN A 188 -7.59 -10.59 -12.89
N ALA A 189 -7.85 -11.89 -12.94
CA ALA A 189 -7.81 -12.76 -11.76
C ALA A 189 -6.42 -12.78 -11.11
N ASN A 190 -5.35 -12.84 -11.91
CA ASN A 190 -3.99 -12.76 -11.43
C ASN A 190 -3.69 -11.41 -10.75
N ASN A 191 -4.15 -10.31 -11.33
CA ASN A 191 -3.99 -8.98 -10.74
C ASN A 191 -4.73 -8.86 -9.41
N LYS A 192 -5.99 -9.32 -9.33
CA LYS A 192 -6.75 -9.38 -8.08
C LYS A 192 -6.01 -10.19 -7.01
N PHE A 193 -5.50 -11.36 -7.37
CA PHE A 193 -4.76 -12.21 -6.44
C PHE A 193 -3.50 -11.52 -5.90
N ASN A 194 -2.73 -10.87 -6.79
CA ASN A 194 -1.53 -10.16 -6.39
C ASN A 194 -1.83 -8.96 -5.47
N THR A 195 -2.85 -8.17 -5.79
CA THR A 195 -3.30 -7.06 -4.95
C THR A 195 -3.75 -7.56 -3.58
N SER A 196 -4.58 -8.60 -3.54
CA SER A 196 -5.03 -9.21 -2.27
C SER A 196 -3.86 -9.71 -1.43
N LYS A 197 -2.86 -10.35 -2.05
CA LYS A 197 -1.66 -10.82 -1.37
C LYS A 197 -0.87 -9.66 -0.73
N ILE A 198 -0.71 -8.54 -1.45
CA ILE A 198 -0.01 -7.35 -0.93
C ILE A 198 -0.78 -6.78 0.27
N ILE A 199 -2.10 -6.66 0.18
CA ILE A 199 -2.91 -6.10 1.26
C ILE A 199 -2.91 -7.00 2.50
N ILE A 200 -3.01 -8.33 2.33
CA ILE A 200 -2.89 -9.28 3.45
C ILE A 200 -1.52 -9.16 4.13
N ARG A 201 -0.44 -9.09 3.34
CA ARG A 201 0.90 -8.81 3.87
C ARG A 201 0.95 -7.51 4.67
N ASN A 202 0.36 -6.44 4.16
CA ASN A 202 0.30 -5.15 4.83
C ASN A 202 -0.48 -5.22 6.14
N ILE A 203 -1.58 -5.98 6.20
CA ILE A 203 -2.33 -6.21 7.45
C ILE A 203 -1.43 -6.89 8.48
N LEU A 204 -0.73 -7.96 8.10
CA LEU A 204 0.16 -8.68 8.99
C LEU A 204 1.32 -7.81 9.50
N LEU A 205 1.96 -7.04 8.62
CA LEU A 205 2.99 -6.08 8.99
C LEU A 205 2.44 -4.97 9.88
N GLY A 206 1.25 -4.45 9.56
CA GLY A 206 0.59 -3.44 10.36
C GLY A 206 0.30 -3.91 11.79
N LEU A 207 -0.18 -5.14 11.97
CA LEU A 207 -0.37 -5.75 13.30
C LEU A 207 0.96 -5.89 14.05
N LEU A 208 2.02 -6.35 13.37
CA LEU A 208 3.34 -6.46 13.95
C LEU A 208 3.84 -5.11 14.45
N TRP A 209 3.80 -4.08 13.61
CA TRP A 209 4.26 -2.73 13.96
C TRP A 209 3.41 -2.07 15.04
N THR A 210 2.10 -2.27 15.01
CA THR A 210 1.20 -1.84 16.08
C THR A 210 1.66 -2.40 17.43
N PHE A 211 1.97 -3.70 17.49
CA PHE A 211 2.47 -4.33 18.71
C PHE A 211 3.83 -3.76 19.14
N VAL A 212 4.77 -3.58 18.21
CA VAL A 212 6.10 -3.03 18.50
C VAL A 212 6.01 -1.60 19.06
N PHE A 213 5.22 -0.72 18.41
CA PHE A 213 5.05 0.66 18.88
C PHE A 213 4.27 0.75 20.20
N TYR A 214 3.32 -0.15 20.43
CA TYR A 214 2.67 -0.29 21.74
C TYR A 214 3.69 -0.62 22.83
N LYS A 215 4.61 -1.56 22.57
CA LYS A 215 5.69 -1.89 23.51
C LYS A 215 6.65 -0.71 23.73
N LEU A 216 7.01 0.00 22.68
CA LEU A 216 7.81 1.23 22.79
C LEU A 216 7.13 2.32 23.62
N TYR A 217 5.81 2.45 23.50
CA TYR A 217 5.01 3.38 24.30
C TYR A 217 4.93 2.95 25.78
N SER A 218 4.67 1.66 26.02
CA SER A 218 4.39 1.13 27.37
C SER A 218 5.65 0.93 28.21
N ALA A 219 6.81 0.79 27.60
CA ALA A 219 8.09 0.69 28.31
C ALA A 219 8.62 2.05 28.73
#